data_4c5d39a83af25a01d0ea86483bdefde5
#
_entry.id   4c5d39a83af25a01d0ea86483bdefde5
#
_cell.length_a   1.000
_cell.length_b   1.000
_cell.length_c   1.000
_cell.angle_alpha   90.00
_cell.angle_beta   90.00
_cell.angle_gamma   90.00
#
_symmetry.space_group_name_H-M   'P 1'
#
loop_
_entity.id
_entity.type
_entity.pdbx_description
1 polymer ?
#
loop_
_entity_poly.entity_id
_entity_poly.type
_entity_poly.pdbx_seq_one_letter_code
_entity_poly.pdbx_strand_id
1 'polypeptide(L)'
;MYMENQKKPLIYYWLIALAVMFVINWLVLPMFANNTVQEVSYNVFLDELEAKNIDQVQVNEDVIYYSLKEDTNEEPQTQIFPGQQQHEMLYCTVRMQDNMLVDRLYAAGANFSAIEPKEVSPWMSSLIMFLLFFLFWQLVFGRMMKKGGFGANAMAFGKSNAKVYVKAQTGKTFKDVAGQDEAKEALKEIVDFLHNPAKYTSVGAKMPKGALLVGPPGTGKTLLAQAVAGEANVPFFSISGSEFVEMFVGMGAAKVRDLFKQAGEKAPCIVFIDEIDTIGKKRDGNGMGGNDEREQTLNQLLTEMDGFDATKGVVILAATNRPETLDKALLRPGRFDRRIPVELPDLQGREAILKVHAAKIKMEDNIDFGAVARATSGASGAELANIINEGALRAVRMGRDKVSQTDLEESVEVILAGYQRKGAVISKEEKAIIAYHEVGHALVAALQKNSAPVHKITIIPRTSGALGYTLQIDEGEKFLMNKEEAFNKIATLTGGRVAEEIQFNSITTGASNDIEQATRMARAMITRYGMSDEFGMVALEAINNQYLGGDTTLVCSNETATRIDAAVIAMVKEAHDKAYQIISSHKDKLDEISAYLLEKETITGEEFMEILKRKPEETTEANLEA
;
A
#
# COMPACT_ATOMS: atom_id res chain seq x y z
N MET A 1 19.49 22.25 25.59
CA MET A 1 18.11 22.19 26.07
C MET A 1 17.35 23.32 25.36
N TYR A 2 16.90 23.09 24.11
CA TYR A 2 16.11 24.04 23.34
C TYR A 2 14.68 23.47 23.26
N MET A 3 13.74 24.19 23.88
CA MET A 3 12.31 23.88 23.76
C MET A 3 11.85 24.23 22.34
N GLU A 4 11.52 23.22 21.58
CA GLU A 4 10.83 23.33 20.29
C GLU A 4 9.40 23.84 20.52
N ASN A 5 9.11 25.05 20.03
CA ASN A 5 7.79 25.64 20.01
C ASN A 5 6.93 24.86 18.98
N GLN A 6 6.24 23.82 19.43
CA GLN A 6 5.23 23.13 18.63
C GLN A 6 4.09 24.09 18.32
N LYS A 7 3.94 24.46 17.05
CA LYS A 7 2.79 25.23 16.56
C LYS A 7 1.54 24.40 16.72
N LYS A 8 0.63 24.86 17.60
CA LYS A 8 -0.64 24.18 17.87
C LYS A 8 -1.46 24.08 16.58
N PRO A 9 -2.12 22.92 16.29
CA PRO A 9 -2.85 22.71 15.05
C PRO A 9 -4.05 23.66 14.91
N LEU A 10 -4.42 23.97 13.68
CA LEU A 10 -5.51 24.91 13.32
C LEU A 10 -6.84 24.59 14.03
N ILE A 11 -7.11 23.32 14.26
CA ILE A 11 -8.27 22.80 15.00
C ILE A 11 -8.36 23.37 16.43
N TYR A 12 -7.22 23.65 17.08
CA TYR A 12 -7.19 24.24 18.42
C TYR A 12 -7.75 25.66 18.45
N TYR A 13 -7.48 26.47 17.43
CA TYR A 13 -8.02 27.82 17.32
C TYR A 13 -9.53 27.82 16.98
N TRP A 14 -9.98 26.84 16.19
CA TRP A 14 -11.40 26.61 15.93
C TRP A 14 -12.15 26.21 17.19
N LEU A 15 -11.60 25.32 18.01
CA LEU A 15 -12.18 24.92 19.29
C LEU A 15 -12.25 26.09 20.28
N ILE A 16 -11.23 26.95 20.31
CA ILE A 16 -11.24 28.16 21.16
C ILE A 16 -12.31 29.14 20.66
N ALA A 17 -12.43 29.40 19.36
CA ALA A 17 -13.45 30.27 18.80
C ALA A 17 -14.85 29.77 19.09
N LEU A 18 -15.08 28.46 18.97
CA LEU A 18 -16.35 27.79 19.26
C LEU A 18 -16.68 27.84 20.76
N ALA A 19 -15.70 27.65 21.63
CA ALA A 19 -15.83 27.78 23.09
C ALA A 19 -16.14 29.22 23.51
N VAL A 20 -15.49 30.23 22.90
CA VAL A 20 -15.77 31.64 23.15
C VAL A 20 -17.18 32.00 22.67
N MET A 21 -17.61 31.53 21.51
CA MET A 21 -18.97 31.74 21.00
C MET A 21 -20.03 31.08 21.89
N PHE A 22 -19.73 29.90 22.41
CA PHE A 22 -20.59 29.19 23.36
C PHE A 22 -20.70 29.96 24.69
N VAL A 23 -19.60 30.48 25.21
CA VAL A 23 -19.59 31.29 26.45
C VAL A 23 -20.33 32.61 26.25
N ILE A 24 -20.19 33.29 25.12
CA ILE A 24 -20.95 34.51 24.82
C ILE A 24 -22.42 34.21 24.72
N ASN A 25 -22.84 33.17 24.07
CA ASN A 25 -24.24 32.78 23.90
C ASN A 25 -24.88 32.30 25.23
N TRP A 26 -24.12 31.62 26.08
CA TRP A 26 -24.65 31.05 27.33
C TRP A 26 -24.56 32.00 28.51
N LEU A 27 -23.57 32.89 28.57
CA LEU A 27 -23.31 33.75 29.73
C LEU A 27 -23.66 35.23 29.47
N VAL A 28 -23.42 35.76 28.28
CA VAL A 28 -23.54 37.20 27.99
C VAL A 28 -24.93 37.56 27.44
N LEU A 29 -25.47 36.78 26.54
CA LEU A 29 -26.83 37.02 26.02
C LEU A 29 -27.92 36.97 27.09
N PRO A 30 -27.94 36.05 28.06
CA PRO A 30 -28.94 36.06 29.13
C PRO A 30 -28.83 37.27 30.07
N MET A 31 -27.61 37.84 30.24
CA MET A 31 -27.45 39.07 31.07
C MET A 31 -28.12 40.31 30.48
N PHE A 32 -28.34 40.37 29.17
CA PHE A 32 -29.05 41.46 28.51
C PHE A 32 -30.56 41.18 28.33
N ALA A 33 -31.03 39.97 28.65
CA ALA A 33 -32.42 39.56 28.51
C ALA A 33 -33.23 39.61 29.81
N ASN A 34 -32.62 40.03 30.93
CA ASN A 34 -33.31 40.12 32.21
C ASN A 34 -34.15 41.41 32.31
N ASN A 35 -35.29 41.45 31.64
CA ASN A 35 -36.44 42.18 32.13
C ASN A 35 -37.14 41.26 33.15
N THR A 36 -37.27 41.69 34.40
CA THR A 36 -37.97 40.97 35.47
C THR A 36 -39.45 41.04 35.22
N VAL A 37 -39.96 40.19 34.35
CA VAL A 37 -41.40 39.97 34.13
C VAL A 37 -41.74 38.69 34.86
N GLN A 38 -42.64 38.77 35.85
CA GLN A 38 -43.11 37.60 36.61
C GLN A 38 -44.39 37.06 35.95
N GLU A 39 -44.32 35.81 35.50
CA GLU A 39 -45.47 35.15 34.91
C GLU A 39 -46.46 34.69 36.03
N VAL A 40 -47.73 35.08 35.95
CA VAL A 40 -48.75 34.71 36.89
C VAL A 40 -49.96 34.14 36.16
N SER A 41 -50.81 33.38 36.88
CA SER A 41 -52.03 32.82 36.30
C SER A 41 -53.15 33.89 36.14
N TYR A 42 -54.03 33.70 35.17
CA TYR A 42 -55.07 34.65 34.81
C TYR A 42 -56.05 34.92 35.95
N ASN A 43 -56.29 33.96 36.86
CA ASN A 43 -57.13 34.16 38.05
C ASN A 43 -56.49 35.14 39.05
N VAL A 44 -55.17 35.09 39.26
CA VAL A 44 -54.42 36.04 40.09
C VAL A 44 -54.56 37.47 39.54
N PHE A 45 -54.46 37.62 38.22
CA PHE A 45 -54.69 38.90 37.56
C PHE A 45 -56.12 39.42 37.82
N LEU A 46 -57.15 38.55 37.75
CA LEU A 46 -58.55 38.93 38.04
C LEU A 46 -58.74 39.30 39.51
N ASP A 47 -58.11 38.56 40.43
CA ASP A 47 -58.20 38.84 41.87
C ASP A 47 -57.59 40.21 42.20
N GLU A 48 -56.42 40.54 41.61
CA GLU A 48 -55.76 41.86 41.75
C GLU A 48 -56.58 42.98 41.08
N LEU A 49 -57.28 42.66 40.00
CA LEU A 49 -58.18 43.60 39.33
C LEU A 49 -59.41 43.93 40.17
N GLU A 50 -60.03 42.92 40.80
CA GLU A 50 -61.20 43.13 41.74
C GLU A 50 -60.76 43.85 43.00
N ALA A 51 -59.53 43.62 43.49
CA ALA A 51 -58.95 44.33 44.61
C ALA A 51 -58.59 45.79 44.30
N LYS A 52 -58.65 46.23 43.03
CA LYS A 52 -58.29 47.57 42.53
C LYS A 52 -56.80 47.92 42.75
N ASN A 53 -55.92 46.92 42.82
CA ASN A 53 -54.50 47.07 43.08
C ASN A 53 -53.68 47.32 41.81
N ILE A 54 -54.26 47.23 40.63
CA ILE A 54 -53.61 47.40 39.36
C ILE A 54 -53.50 48.87 38.96
N ASP A 55 -52.34 49.34 38.54
CA ASP A 55 -52.11 50.71 38.06
C ASP A 55 -52.20 50.80 36.53
N GLN A 56 -51.43 50.04 35.82
CA GLN A 56 -51.39 50.04 34.35
C GLN A 56 -51.53 48.65 33.79
N VAL A 57 -52.26 48.51 32.66
CA VAL A 57 -52.49 47.27 31.95
C VAL A 57 -52.15 47.46 30.45
N GLN A 58 -51.33 46.65 29.92
CA GLN A 58 -51.00 46.59 28.46
C GLN A 58 -51.55 45.28 27.92
N VAL A 59 -52.46 45.32 27.01
CA VAL A 59 -53.12 44.14 26.42
C VAL A 59 -52.53 43.93 25.03
N ASN A 60 -51.85 42.76 24.82
CA ASN A 60 -51.47 42.25 23.54
C ASN A 60 -52.42 41.15 23.05
N GLU A 61 -52.17 40.63 21.83
CA GLU A 61 -53.00 39.52 21.28
C GLU A 61 -53.00 38.28 22.16
N ASP A 62 -51.87 37.88 22.72
CA ASP A 62 -51.72 36.65 23.49
C ASP A 62 -51.38 36.85 24.97
N VAL A 63 -50.95 38.03 25.39
CA VAL A 63 -50.38 38.27 26.72
C VAL A 63 -50.85 39.61 27.25
N ILE A 64 -51.19 39.68 28.54
CA ILE A 64 -51.54 40.89 29.28
C ILE A 64 -50.39 41.20 30.23
N TYR A 65 -49.77 42.38 30.11
CA TYR A 65 -48.77 42.90 31.03
C TYR A 65 -49.42 43.88 31.95
N TYR A 66 -49.12 43.84 33.27
CA TYR A 66 -49.68 44.80 34.23
C TYR A 66 -48.68 45.13 35.34
N SER A 67 -48.82 46.29 35.94
CA SER A 67 -48.15 46.75 37.15
C SER A 67 -49.15 46.98 38.29
N LEU A 68 -48.69 46.70 39.52
CA LEU A 68 -49.49 46.94 40.75
C LEU A 68 -49.21 48.35 41.27
N LYS A 69 -50.18 48.96 41.97
CA LYS A 69 -50.01 50.23 42.68
C LYS A 69 -49.04 50.05 43.82
N GLU A 70 -48.00 50.90 43.93
CA GLU A 70 -47.06 50.88 45.04
C GLU A 70 -47.74 51.10 46.39
N ASP A 71 -47.52 50.17 47.33
CA ASP A 71 -47.88 50.39 48.75
C ASP A 71 -46.85 51.35 49.37
N THR A 72 -47.29 52.51 49.79
CA THR A 72 -46.52 53.63 50.36
C THR A 72 -45.91 53.36 51.75
N ASN A 73 -45.59 52.05 52.10
CA ASN A 73 -45.17 51.70 53.48
C ASN A 73 -43.89 50.80 53.52
N GLU A 74 -42.95 50.91 52.62
CA GLU A 74 -41.64 50.27 52.84
C GLU A 74 -40.52 51.33 52.77
N GLU A 75 -39.66 51.34 53.84
CA GLU A 75 -38.51 52.22 54.01
C GLU A 75 -37.44 51.97 52.90
N PRO A 76 -36.71 53.05 52.45
CA PRO A 76 -35.78 52.96 51.38
C PRO A 76 -34.51 52.17 51.79
N GLN A 77 -34.29 50.96 51.24
CA GLN A 77 -33.05 50.25 51.35
C GLN A 77 -31.95 50.90 50.51
N THR A 78 -30.81 51.09 51.14
CA THR A 78 -29.62 51.80 50.74
C THR A 78 -29.08 51.39 49.34
N GLN A 79 -28.91 52.37 48.47
CA GLN A 79 -28.25 52.26 47.17
C GLN A 79 -26.77 51.87 47.30
N ILE A 80 -26.37 50.81 46.62
CA ILE A 80 -24.97 50.34 46.57
C ILE A 80 -24.26 50.73 45.24
N PHE A 81 -24.96 51.06 44.17
CA PHE A 81 -24.32 51.53 42.92
C PHE A 81 -25.13 52.64 42.22
N PRO A 82 -24.47 53.71 41.71
CA PRO A 82 -25.12 54.77 40.98
C PRO A 82 -25.37 54.35 39.53
N GLY A 83 -26.65 54.29 39.13
CA GLY A 83 -27.03 54.04 37.72
C GLY A 83 -28.15 53.07 37.45
N GLN A 84 -28.74 52.45 38.46
CA GLN A 84 -29.95 51.61 38.26
C GLN A 84 -31.23 52.49 38.41
N GLN A 85 -31.95 52.66 37.32
CA GLN A 85 -33.37 53.11 37.38
C GLN A 85 -34.19 52.05 38.06
N GLN A 86 -35.10 52.46 38.98
CA GLN A 86 -36.12 51.60 39.58
C GLN A 86 -36.90 50.93 38.46
N HIS A 87 -36.78 49.61 38.32
CA HIS A 87 -37.64 48.84 37.44
C HIS A 87 -38.88 48.46 38.24
N GLU A 88 -40.05 49.05 37.89
CA GLU A 88 -41.31 48.53 38.28
C GLU A 88 -41.40 47.04 37.92
N MET A 89 -41.85 46.22 38.91
CA MET A 89 -42.04 44.78 38.60
C MET A 89 -43.25 44.67 37.67
N LEU A 90 -42.97 44.20 36.45
CA LEU A 90 -44.00 43.90 35.45
C LEU A 90 -44.48 42.46 35.63
N TYR A 91 -45.78 42.29 35.80
CA TYR A 91 -46.43 40.98 35.82
C TYR A 91 -46.97 40.69 34.42
N CYS A 92 -46.93 39.43 34.00
CA CYS A 92 -47.58 39.02 32.77
C CYS A 92 -48.48 37.79 32.97
N THR A 93 -49.57 37.75 32.24
CA THR A 93 -50.47 36.61 32.19
C THR A 93 -50.94 36.35 30.77
N VAL A 94 -51.16 35.05 30.43
CA VAL A 94 -51.71 34.67 29.12
C VAL A 94 -53.16 35.16 29.03
N ARG A 95 -53.48 35.85 27.93
CA ARG A 95 -54.83 36.39 27.69
C ARG A 95 -55.84 35.26 27.43
N MET A 96 -56.89 35.17 28.24
CA MET A 96 -58.01 34.30 27.97
C MET A 96 -59.09 35.05 27.19
N GLN A 97 -59.99 34.34 26.50
CA GLN A 97 -61.11 34.92 25.79
C GLN A 97 -62.20 35.37 26.84
N ASP A 98 -62.01 36.55 27.38
CA ASP A 98 -62.94 37.17 28.29
C ASP A 98 -63.57 38.41 27.64
N ASN A 99 -64.83 38.28 27.22
CA ASN A 99 -65.59 39.38 26.58
C ASN A 99 -65.93 40.55 27.53
N MET A 100 -65.77 40.34 28.83
CA MET A 100 -66.06 41.38 29.87
C MET A 100 -64.75 42.02 30.40
N LEU A 101 -63.59 41.70 29.87
CA LEU A 101 -62.30 42.20 30.35
C LEU A 101 -62.23 43.72 30.32
N VAL A 102 -62.68 44.35 29.26
CA VAL A 102 -62.69 45.80 29.12
C VAL A 102 -63.62 46.49 30.18
N ASP A 103 -64.77 45.90 30.41
CA ASP A 103 -65.71 46.42 31.41
C ASP A 103 -65.16 46.29 32.85
N ARG A 104 -64.46 45.17 33.13
CA ARG A 104 -63.80 44.94 34.42
C ARG A 104 -62.61 45.88 34.63
N LEU A 105 -61.81 46.15 33.59
CA LEU A 105 -60.73 47.15 33.65
C LEU A 105 -61.23 48.54 33.91
N TYR A 106 -62.34 48.90 33.28
CA TYR A 106 -63.03 50.20 33.52
C TYR A 106 -63.57 50.32 34.94
N ALA A 107 -64.18 49.27 35.45
CA ALA A 107 -64.73 49.23 36.83
C ALA A 107 -63.64 49.26 37.90
N ALA A 108 -62.45 48.69 37.63
CA ALA A 108 -61.30 48.73 38.51
C ALA A 108 -60.56 50.08 38.50
N GLY A 109 -60.78 50.93 37.48
CA GLY A 109 -60.12 52.21 37.32
C GLY A 109 -58.66 52.12 36.92
N ALA A 110 -58.22 51.01 36.28
CA ALA A 110 -56.92 50.82 35.80
C ALA A 110 -56.68 51.54 34.44
N ASN A 111 -55.52 52.10 34.24
CA ASN A 111 -55.12 52.65 32.93
C ASN A 111 -54.75 51.53 31.98
N PHE A 112 -55.48 51.33 30.89
CA PHE A 112 -55.23 50.27 29.96
C PHE A 112 -55.04 50.77 28.53
N SER A 113 -54.09 50.12 27.80
CA SER A 113 -53.77 50.37 26.40
C SER A 113 -53.53 49.08 25.64
N ALA A 114 -53.84 49.06 24.36
CA ALA A 114 -53.41 48.02 23.46
C ALA A 114 -52.15 48.47 22.67
N ILE A 115 -51.11 47.70 22.71
CA ILE A 115 -49.88 48.01 21.96
C ILE A 115 -49.62 46.88 20.93
N GLU A 116 -49.47 47.28 19.66
CA GLU A 116 -48.91 46.37 18.65
C GLU A 116 -47.41 46.13 18.93
N PRO A 117 -46.95 44.87 19.01
CA PRO A 117 -45.54 44.60 19.20
C PRO A 117 -44.75 45.14 18.00
N LYS A 118 -43.83 46.07 18.21
CA LYS A 118 -42.79 46.34 17.21
C LYS A 118 -41.87 45.13 17.14
N GLU A 119 -42.19 44.19 16.24
CA GLU A 119 -41.25 43.12 15.91
C GLU A 119 -39.94 43.71 15.40
N VAL A 120 -38.91 43.65 16.21
CA VAL A 120 -37.53 43.81 15.71
C VAL A 120 -37.28 42.63 14.79
N SER A 121 -37.34 42.90 13.50
CA SER A 121 -37.23 41.88 12.48
C SER A 121 -36.05 40.91 12.76
N PRO A 122 -36.27 39.59 12.86
CA PRO A 122 -35.24 38.60 13.24
C PRO A 122 -33.99 38.63 12.34
N TRP A 123 -34.14 39.14 11.10
CA TRP A 123 -33.03 39.24 10.19
C TRP A 123 -32.08 40.42 10.54
N MET A 124 -32.52 41.42 11.27
CA MET A 124 -31.68 42.56 11.65
C MET A 124 -30.73 42.22 12.80
N SER A 125 -31.13 41.38 13.74
CA SER A 125 -30.25 40.83 14.78
C SER A 125 -29.22 39.88 14.17
N SER A 126 -29.63 39.07 13.18
CA SER A 126 -28.75 38.19 12.43
C SER A 126 -27.75 38.97 11.58
N LEU A 127 -28.16 40.11 10.99
CA LEU A 127 -27.27 40.97 10.20
C LEU A 127 -26.19 41.65 11.08
N ILE A 128 -26.58 42.13 12.28
CA ILE A 128 -25.62 42.72 13.23
C ILE A 128 -24.60 41.68 13.71
N MET A 129 -25.05 40.45 14.01
CA MET A 129 -24.17 39.35 14.38
C MET A 129 -23.21 38.98 13.23
N PHE A 130 -23.72 38.96 12.00
CA PHE A 130 -22.88 38.69 10.81
C PHE A 130 -21.85 39.80 10.58
N LEU A 131 -22.21 41.07 10.77
CA LEU A 131 -21.27 42.21 10.65
C LEU A 131 -20.19 42.19 11.75
N LEU A 132 -20.58 41.87 13.00
CA LEU A 132 -19.65 41.72 14.12
C LEU A 132 -18.68 40.53 13.88
N PHE A 133 -19.21 39.41 13.38
CA PHE A 133 -18.42 38.25 12.99
C PHE A 133 -17.45 38.59 11.84
N PHE A 134 -17.91 39.30 10.83
CA PHE A 134 -17.09 39.73 9.69
C PHE A 134 -15.98 40.74 10.11
N LEU A 135 -16.29 41.62 11.02
CA LEU A 135 -15.32 42.60 11.57
C LEU A 135 -14.26 41.87 12.43
N PHE A 136 -14.70 40.94 13.27
CA PHE A 136 -13.80 40.09 14.04
C PHE A 136 -12.91 39.23 13.13
N TRP A 137 -13.51 38.66 12.07
CA TRP A 137 -12.78 37.91 11.06
C TRP A 137 -11.74 38.74 10.35
N GLN A 138 -12.06 39.96 9.92
CA GLN A 138 -11.10 40.90 9.31
C GLN A 138 -9.96 41.28 10.27
N LEU A 139 -10.24 41.52 11.55
CA LEU A 139 -9.23 41.83 12.55
C LEU A 139 -8.28 40.67 12.83
N VAL A 140 -8.83 39.45 12.96
CA VAL A 140 -8.05 38.24 13.20
C VAL A 140 -7.28 37.82 11.95
N PHE A 141 -7.93 37.84 10.80
CA PHE A 141 -7.30 37.49 9.51
C PHE A 141 -6.28 38.53 9.07
N GLY A 142 -6.56 39.81 9.28
CA GLY A 142 -5.64 40.88 8.97
C GLY A 142 -4.37 40.88 9.86
N ARG A 143 -4.49 40.49 11.14
CA ARG A 143 -3.33 40.26 12.01
C ARG A 143 -2.56 38.99 11.68
N MET A 144 -3.27 37.92 11.23
CA MET A 144 -2.68 36.65 10.80
C MET A 144 -1.94 36.80 9.46
N MET A 145 -2.47 37.57 8.52
CA MET A 145 -1.78 37.89 7.26
C MET A 145 -0.55 38.78 7.44
N LYS A 146 -0.60 39.78 8.37
CA LYS A 146 0.57 40.64 8.65
C LYS A 146 1.72 39.90 9.36
N LYS A 147 1.47 38.75 10.02
CA LYS A 147 2.51 37.91 10.63
C LYS A 147 3.07 36.82 9.70
N GLY A 148 2.88 36.88 8.39
CA GLY A 148 3.61 36.10 7.39
C GLY A 148 3.30 34.57 7.38
N GLY A 149 2.15 34.12 7.89
CA GLY A 149 1.92 32.68 8.08
C GLY A 149 1.09 31.97 7.02
N PHE A 150 0.19 32.62 6.31
CA PHE A 150 -0.76 31.90 5.44
C PHE A 150 -0.47 32.06 3.94
N GLY A 151 -0.01 33.23 3.50
CA GLY A 151 0.32 33.46 2.09
C GLY A 151 1.61 32.75 1.64
N ALA A 152 2.60 32.62 2.53
CA ALA A 152 3.85 31.92 2.23
C ALA A 152 3.67 30.38 2.18
N ASN A 153 2.76 29.81 2.98
CA ASN A 153 2.49 28.37 2.95
C ASN A 153 1.59 27.97 1.76
N ALA A 154 0.65 28.82 1.32
CA ALA A 154 -0.16 28.54 0.13
C ALA A 154 0.69 28.48 -1.16
N MET A 155 1.78 29.26 -1.26
CA MET A 155 2.76 29.14 -2.35
C MET A 155 3.73 27.97 -2.16
N ALA A 156 3.82 27.36 -0.96
CA ALA A 156 4.69 26.23 -0.70
C ALA A 156 4.05 24.88 -1.08
N PHE A 157 2.73 24.80 -1.22
CA PHE A 157 2.03 23.56 -1.59
C PHE A 157 2.35 23.06 -3.00
N GLY A 158 2.78 23.93 -3.91
CA GLY A 158 3.21 23.57 -5.27
C GLY A 158 4.69 23.26 -5.43
N LYS A 159 5.48 23.28 -4.35
CA LYS A 159 6.91 22.96 -4.44
C LYS A 159 7.13 21.46 -4.45
N SER A 160 7.96 21.01 -5.36
CA SER A 160 8.43 19.64 -5.42
C SER A 160 9.22 19.31 -4.15
N ASN A 161 8.85 18.19 -3.48
CA ASN A 161 9.63 17.61 -2.40
C ASN A 161 10.72 16.66 -2.91
N ALA A 162 11.10 16.77 -4.20
CA ALA A 162 12.14 15.94 -4.76
C ALA A 162 13.40 16.00 -3.90
N LYS A 163 13.88 14.83 -3.49
CA LYS A 163 15.13 14.71 -2.76
C LYS A 163 16.27 15.01 -3.72
N VAL A 164 16.92 16.15 -3.53
CA VAL A 164 18.09 16.51 -4.30
C VAL A 164 19.32 15.90 -3.63
N TYR A 165 19.86 14.87 -4.22
CA TYR A 165 21.14 14.31 -3.80
C TYR A 165 22.26 15.06 -4.54
N VAL A 166 23.02 15.87 -3.83
CA VAL A 166 24.23 16.52 -4.37
C VAL A 166 25.31 15.44 -4.56
N LYS A 167 26.23 15.67 -5.49
CA LYS A 167 27.38 14.84 -5.90
C LYS A 167 28.01 13.93 -4.82
N ALA A 168 28.07 14.37 -3.58
CA ALA A 168 28.66 13.64 -2.46
C ALA A 168 27.69 12.68 -1.73
N GLN A 169 26.39 12.73 -2.02
CA GLN A 169 25.38 12.01 -1.23
C GLN A 169 24.89 10.69 -1.83
N THR A 170 25.04 10.47 -3.14
CA THR A 170 24.65 9.18 -3.72
C THR A 170 25.65 8.09 -3.37
N GLY A 171 26.96 8.36 -3.38
CA GLY A 171 28.04 7.44 -3.02
C GLY A 171 27.99 6.09 -3.77
N LYS A 172 27.04 5.92 -4.71
CA LYS A 172 26.77 4.70 -5.46
C LYS A 172 27.33 4.81 -6.86
N THR A 173 27.98 3.76 -7.33
CA THR A 173 28.54 3.63 -8.67
C THR A 173 28.11 2.29 -9.29
N PHE A 174 28.45 2.04 -10.55
CA PHE A 174 28.20 0.74 -11.18
C PHE A 174 28.92 -0.44 -10.49
N LYS A 175 29.89 -0.18 -9.62
CA LYS A 175 30.55 -1.21 -8.79
C LYS A 175 29.64 -1.74 -7.69
N ASP A 176 28.68 -0.93 -7.25
CA ASP A 176 27.68 -1.31 -6.23
C ASP A 176 26.50 -2.09 -6.83
N VAL A 177 26.43 -2.18 -8.17
CA VAL A 177 25.36 -2.89 -8.90
C VAL A 177 25.97 -4.14 -9.54
N ALA A 178 25.49 -5.30 -9.12
CA ALA A 178 25.88 -6.59 -9.69
C ALA A 178 24.73 -7.19 -10.51
N GLY A 179 25.07 -8.03 -11.50
CA GLY A 179 24.12 -8.84 -12.23
C GLY A 179 23.09 -8.09 -13.06
N GLN A 180 23.48 -7.00 -13.71
CA GLN A 180 22.62 -6.20 -14.61
C GLN A 180 23.50 -5.62 -15.73
N ASP A 181 24.29 -6.47 -16.39
CA ASP A 181 25.37 -6.00 -17.26
C ASP A 181 24.85 -5.34 -18.54
N GLU A 182 23.77 -5.85 -19.13
CA GLU A 182 23.11 -5.25 -20.31
C GLU A 182 22.49 -3.89 -19.96
N ALA A 183 21.82 -3.80 -18.81
CA ALA A 183 21.26 -2.53 -18.36
C ALA A 183 22.36 -1.50 -18.04
N LYS A 184 23.47 -1.94 -17.43
CA LYS A 184 24.64 -1.09 -17.18
C LYS A 184 25.28 -0.61 -18.48
N GLU A 185 25.40 -1.47 -19.50
CA GLU A 185 25.97 -1.10 -20.80
C GLU A 185 25.11 -0.02 -21.47
N ALA A 186 23.79 -0.22 -21.52
CA ALA A 186 22.87 0.77 -22.07
C ALA A 186 22.91 2.11 -21.31
N LEU A 187 23.13 2.07 -20.00
CA LEU A 187 23.20 3.28 -19.15
C LEU A 187 24.57 3.96 -19.20
N LYS A 188 25.67 3.23 -19.51
CA LYS A 188 27.00 3.83 -19.74
C LYS A 188 27.01 4.83 -20.89
N GLU A 189 26.21 4.60 -21.93
CA GLU A 189 26.08 5.58 -23.01
C GLU A 189 25.52 6.91 -22.51
N ILE A 190 24.57 6.87 -21.57
CA ILE A 190 24.00 8.08 -20.94
C ILE A 190 25.07 8.81 -20.11
N VAL A 191 25.89 8.05 -19.36
CA VAL A 191 27.01 8.60 -18.58
C VAL A 191 28.06 9.24 -19.50
N ASP A 192 28.47 8.55 -20.60
CA ASP A 192 29.45 9.09 -21.57
C ASP A 192 28.92 10.37 -22.23
N PHE A 193 27.64 10.41 -22.58
CA PHE A 193 27.02 11.64 -23.10
C PHE A 193 27.06 12.80 -22.10
N LEU A 194 26.72 12.56 -20.83
CA LEU A 194 26.74 13.61 -19.80
C LEU A 194 28.16 14.19 -19.60
N HIS A 195 29.20 13.36 -19.82
CA HIS A 195 30.58 13.79 -19.77
C HIS A 195 31.06 14.46 -21.07
N ASN A 196 30.67 13.93 -22.22
CA ASN A 196 31.23 14.28 -23.54
C ASN A 196 30.14 14.53 -24.59
N PRO A 197 29.22 15.52 -24.38
CA PRO A 197 28.10 15.74 -25.30
C PRO A 197 28.55 16.11 -26.72
N ALA A 198 29.70 16.78 -26.87
CA ALA A 198 30.25 17.17 -28.17
C ALA A 198 30.60 15.97 -29.08
N LYS A 199 31.01 14.86 -28.53
CA LYS A 199 31.32 13.62 -29.26
C LYS A 199 30.10 13.09 -30.03
N TYR A 200 28.94 13.15 -29.44
CA TYR A 200 27.67 12.66 -30.02
C TYR A 200 27.09 13.67 -31.02
N THR A 201 27.10 14.96 -30.68
CA THR A 201 26.59 16.00 -31.57
C THR A 201 27.44 16.17 -32.85
N SER A 202 28.74 15.90 -32.80
CA SER A 202 29.62 15.99 -33.96
C SER A 202 29.30 14.98 -35.08
N VAL A 203 28.72 13.83 -34.72
CA VAL A 203 28.28 12.78 -35.68
C VAL A 203 26.79 12.91 -36.00
N GLY A 204 26.08 13.94 -35.47
CA GLY A 204 24.66 14.16 -35.67
C GLY A 204 23.74 13.26 -34.82
N ALA A 205 24.29 12.55 -33.83
CA ALA A 205 23.50 11.72 -32.93
C ALA A 205 22.65 12.60 -32.00
N LYS A 206 21.36 12.25 -31.88
CA LYS A 206 20.44 12.85 -30.92
C LYS A 206 20.34 11.98 -29.69
N MET A 207 20.62 12.56 -28.54
CA MET A 207 20.46 11.87 -27.26
C MET A 207 19.00 11.62 -26.91
N PRO A 208 18.64 10.45 -26.39
CA PRO A 208 17.31 10.25 -25.81
C PRO A 208 17.09 11.23 -24.65
N LYS A 209 15.96 11.91 -24.65
CA LYS A 209 15.59 12.82 -23.53
C LYS A 209 15.30 12.05 -22.26
N GLY A 210 14.83 10.80 -22.38
CA GLY A 210 14.51 9.94 -21.27
C GLY A 210 14.73 8.47 -21.53
N ALA A 211 15.04 7.74 -20.47
CA ALA A 211 15.08 6.28 -20.48
C ALA A 211 14.15 5.70 -19.40
N LEU A 212 13.44 4.64 -19.76
CA LEU A 212 12.51 3.94 -18.90
C LEU A 212 13.12 2.61 -18.45
N LEU A 213 13.37 2.46 -17.16
CA LEU A 213 13.78 1.21 -16.52
C LEU A 213 12.56 0.35 -16.27
N VAL A 214 12.52 -0.83 -16.85
CA VAL A 214 11.36 -1.72 -16.84
C VAL A 214 11.74 -3.07 -16.28
N GLY A 215 10.99 -3.62 -15.34
CA GLY A 215 11.28 -4.96 -14.83
C GLY A 215 10.56 -5.27 -13.51
N PRO A 216 10.71 -6.50 -12.99
CA PRO A 216 10.07 -6.91 -11.74
C PRO A 216 10.47 -6.03 -10.54
N PRO A 217 9.66 -6.00 -9.46
CA PRO A 217 10.06 -5.34 -8.22
C PRO A 217 11.32 -5.98 -7.63
N GLY A 218 12.12 -5.19 -6.92
CA GLY A 218 13.32 -5.68 -6.25
C GLY A 218 14.55 -5.93 -7.15
N THR A 219 14.47 -5.66 -8.47
CA THR A 219 15.61 -5.87 -9.41
C THR A 219 16.65 -4.77 -9.36
N GLY A 220 16.45 -3.71 -8.57
CA GLY A 220 17.45 -2.65 -8.37
C GLY A 220 17.34 -1.46 -9.31
N LYS A 221 16.19 -1.19 -9.93
CA LYS A 221 15.96 -0.05 -10.84
C LYS A 221 16.35 1.29 -10.23
N THR A 222 15.92 1.56 -8.99
CA THR A 222 16.27 2.77 -8.25
C THR A 222 17.78 2.84 -7.93
N LEU A 223 18.40 1.70 -7.60
CA LEU A 223 19.85 1.62 -7.36
C LEU A 223 20.64 1.90 -8.64
N LEU A 224 20.19 1.36 -9.78
CA LEU A 224 20.79 1.64 -11.10
C LEU A 224 20.74 3.13 -11.43
N ALA A 225 19.59 3.78 -11.24
CA ALA A 225 19.45 5.23 -11.49
C ALA A 225 20.41 6.06 -10.60
N GLN A 226 20.55 5.68 -9.32
CA GLN A 226 21.52 6.30 -8.41
C GLN A 226 22.96 6.07 -8.86
N ALA A 227 23.27 4.85 -9.33
CA ALA A 227 24.61 4.50 -9.81
C ALA A 227 24.99 5.29 -11.07
N VAL A 228 24.05 5.49 -11.99
CA VAL A 228 24.24 6.35 -13.18
C VAL A 228 24.62 7.77 -12.77
N ALA A 229 23.91 8.34 -11.83
CA ALA A 229 24.19 9.71 -11.35
C ALA A 229 25.53 9.80 -10.63
N GLY A 230 25.89 8.80 -9.84
CA GLY A 230 27.19 8.74 -9.16
C GLY A 230 28.34 8.54 -10.13
N GLU A 231 28.19 7.69 -11.16
CA GLU A 231 29.18 7.47 -12.20
C GLU A 231 29.35 8.72 -13.08
N ALA A 232 28.25 9.37 -13.47
CA ALA A 232 28.25 10.62 -14.21
C ALA A 232 28.72 11.82 -13.36
N ASN A 233 28.76 11.68 -12.04
CA ASN A 233 29.15 12.71 -11.09
C ASN A 233 28.31 14.00 -11.24
N VAL A 234 27.00 13.86 -11.43
CA VAL A 234 26.02 14.95 -11.59
C VAL A 234 24.98 14.93 -10.46
N PRO A 235 24.28 16.05 -10.21
CA PRO A 235 23.16 16.10 -9.27
C PRO A 235 22.07 15.11 -9.66
N PHE A 236 21.47 14.48 -8.64
CA PHE A 236 20.40 13.50 -8.78
C PHE A 236 19.13 13.99 -8.06
N PHE A 237 18.06 14.15 -8.83
CA PHE A 237 16.73 14.48 -8.31
C PHE A 237 15.90 13.20 -8.29
N SER A 238 15.45 12.75 -7.12
CA SER A 238 14.62 11.56 -7.00
C SER A 238 13.25 11.91 -6.44
N ILE A 239 12.22 11.46 -7.12
CA ILE A 239 10.82 11.62 -6.72
C ILE A 239 10.05 10.36 -7.05
N SER A 240 9.07 9.99 -6.22
CA SER A 240 8.11 8.93 -6.57
C SER A 240 6.94 9.52 -7.36
N GLY A 241 6.43 8.78 -8.36
CA GLY A 241 5.22 9.13 -9.10
C GLY A 241 4.03 9.37 -8.17
N SER A 242 3.95 8.68 -7.04
CA SER A 242 2.92 8.87 -6.02
C SER A 242 2.96 10.26 -5.35
N GLU A 243 4.13 10.91 -5.29
CA GLU A 243 4.26 12.27 -4.73
C GLU A 243 3.65 13.37 -5.61
N PHE A 244 3.34 13.05 -6.87
CA PHE A 244 2.62 13.96 -7.76
C PHE A 244 1.10 13.82 -7.65
N VAL A 245 0.59 12.75 -7.05
CA VAL A 245 -0.84 12.54 -6.87
C VAL A 245 -1.32 13.32 -5.65
N GLU A 246 -2.12 14.34 -5.87
CA GLU A 246 -2.62 15.24 -4.83
C GLU A 246 -4.14 15.27 -4.81
N MET A 247 -4.73 15.70 -3.68
CA MET A 247 -6.19 15.83 -3.56
C MET A 247 -6.75 17.05 -4.31
N PHE A 248 -5.89 18.05 -4.58
CA PHE A 248 -6.32 19.29 -5.24
C PHE A 248 -5.84 19.33 -6.68
N VAL A 249 -6.78 19.54 -7.59
CA VAL A 249 -6.51 19.60 -9.04
C VAL A 249 -5.49 20.70 -9.35
N GLY A 250 -4.47 20.35 -10.13
CA GLY A 250 -3.41 21.25 -10.57
C GLY A 250 -2.17 21.32 -9.66
N MET A 251 -2.20 20.73 -8.47
CA MET A 251 -1.03 20.73 -7.58
C MET A 251 0.06 19.77 -8.06
N GLY A 252 -0.29 18.61 -8.57
CA GLY A 252 0.67 17.69 -9.19
C GLY A 252 1.37 18.33 -10.39
N ALA A 253 0.61 19.00 -11.25
CA ALA A 253 1.16 19.75 -12.38
C ALA A 253 2.12 20.88 -11.93
N ALA A 254 1.82 21.56 -10.83
CA ALA A 254 2.70 22.59 -10.27
C ALA A 254 4.02 21.99 -9.74
N LYS A 255 3.97 20.81 -9.09
CA LYS A 255 5.16 20.08 -8.65
C LYS A 255 6.04 19.63 -9.82
N VAL A 256 5.43 19.16 -10.90
CA VAL A 256 6.15 18.81 -12.13
C VAL A 256 6.91 20.01 -12.67
N ARG A 257 6.25 21.18 -12.84
CA ARG A 257 6.90 22.42 -13.29
C ARG A 257 8.06 22.85 -12.40
N ASP A 258 7.87 22.77 -11.08
CA ASP A 258 8.91 23.15 -10.12
C ASP A 258 10.12 22.20 -10.18
N LEU A 259 9.89 20.89 -10.30
CA LEU A 259 10.94 19.88 -10.48
C LEU A 259 11.80 20.17 -11.72
N PHE A 260 11.15 20.37 -12.88
CA PHE A 260 11.86 20.64 -14.14
C PHE A 260 12.58 21.98 -14.13
N LYS A 261 12.02 23.01 -13.48
CA LYS A 261 12.69 24.27 -13.25
C LYS A 261 13.97 24.10 -12.42
N GLN A 262 13.87 23.38 -11.29
CA GLN A 262 15.04 23.11 -10.43
C GLN A 262 16.11 22.27 -11.16
N ALA A 263 15.69 21.28 -11.96
CA ALA A 263 16.59 20.49 -12.77
C ALA A 263 17.32 21.35 -13.82
N GLY A 264 16.60 22.26 -14.49
CA GLY A 264 17.18 23.19 -15.45
C GLY A 264 18.20 24.15 -14.83
N GLU A 265 17.97 24.60 -13.58
CA GLU A 265 18.90 25.48 -12.83
C GLU A 265 20.19 24.74 -12.41
N LYS A 266 20.12 23.40 -12.26
CA LYS A 266 21.24 22.56 -11.80
C LYS A 266 21.81 21.64 -12.88
N ALA A 267 21.53 21.91 -14.15
CA ALA A 267 22.07 21.16 -15.26
C ALA A 267 23.61 21.27 -15.36
N PRO A 268 24.34 20.18 -15.72
CA PRO A 268 23.83 18.85 -16.06
C PRO A 268 23.39 18.04 -14.83
N CYS A 269 22.26 17.33 -14.94
CA CYS A 269 21.70 16.55 -13.84
C CYS A 269 20.85 15.36 -14.35
N ILE A 270 20.50 14.47 -13.44
CA ILE A 270 19.56 13.38 -13.69
C ILE A 270 18.29 13.59 -12.85
N VAL A 271 17.13 13.51 -13.49
CA VAL A 271 15.81 13.46 -12.84
C VAL A 271 15.33 12.03 -12.88
N PHE A 272 15.08 11.44 -11.73
CA PHE A 272 14.56 10.09 -11.61
C PHE A 272 13.13 10.11 -11.05
N ILE A 273 12.21 9.47 -11.78
CA ILE A 273 10.81 9.31 -11.37
C ILE A 273 10.56 7.83 -11.15
N ASP A 274 10.44 7.42 -9.90
CA ASP A 274 10.09 6.04 -9.56
C ASP A 274 8.58 5.83 -9.67
N GLU A 275 8.14 4.61 -9.94
CA GLU A 275 6.72 4.25 -10.06
C GLU A 275 5.93 5.19 -10.99
N ILE A 276 6.47 5.47 -12.18
CA ILE A 276 5.87 6.40 -13.15
C ILE A 276 4.45 5.98 -13.57
N ASP A 277 4.10 4.71 -13.44
CA ASP A 277 2.77 4.15 -13.72
C ASP A 277 1.68 4.72 -12.79
N THR A 278 2.01 5.29 -11.65
CA THR A 278 1.03 5.95 -10.77
C THR A 278 0.39 7.18 -11.43
N ILE A 279 1.13 7.93 -12.25
CA ILE A 279 0.64 9.10 -13.00
C ILE A 279 0.48 8.82 -14.50
N GLY A 280 1.23 7.85 -15.02
CA GLY A 280 1.31 7.55 -16.46
C GLY A 280 0.31 6.53 -16.99
N LYS A 281 -0.70 6.12 -16.21
CA LYS A 281 -1.65 5.07 -16.57
C LYS A 281 -2.54 5.48 -17.76
N LYS A 282 -2.83 4.52 -18.66
CA LYS A 282 -3.78 4.67 -19.78
C LYS A 282 -5.16 5.11 -19.29
N ARG A 283 -5.89 5.82 -20.15
CA ARG A 283 -7.27 6.22 -19.92
C ARG A 283 -8.18 4.99 -19.96
N ASP A 284 -8.74 4.62 -18.82
CA ASP A 284 -9.80 3.63 -18.75
C ASP A 284 -11.13 4.37 -18.96
N GLY A 285 -11.84 4.06 -20.06
CA GLY A 285 -13.05 4.78 -20.50
C GLY A 285 -14.28 4.70 -19.58
N ASN A 286 -14.17 4.10 -18.39
CA ASN A 286 -15.29 3.86 -17.46
C ASN A 286 -15.16 4.54 -16.07
N GLY A 287 -14.24 5.48 -15.87
CA GLY A 287 -14.00 6.11 -14.57
C GLY A 287 -14.77 7.40 -14.35
N MET A 288 -15.85 7.37 -13.60
CA MET A 288 -16.50 8.58 -13.05
C MET A 288 -15.57 9.26 -12.02
N GLY A 289 -15.06 10.44 -12.36
CA GLY A 289 -14.79 11.50 -11.37
C GLY A 289 -13.48 11.53 -10.58
N GLY A 290 -12.46 10.69 -10.86
CA GLY A 290 -11.21 10.71 -10.08
C GLY A 290 -9.90 10.87 -10.88
N ASN A 291 -9.97 11.03 -12.19
CA ASN A 291 -8.80 10.99 -13.07
C ASN A 291 -8.26 12.37 -13.52
N ASP A 292 -9.01 13.45 -13.32
CA ASP A 292 -8.66 14.76 -13.88
C ASP A 292 -7.30 15.30 -13.38
N GLU A 293 -6.99 15.07 -12.11
CA GLU A 293 -5.72 15.53 -11.52
C GLU A 293 -4.52 14.75 -12.06
N ARG A 294 -4.65 13.42 -12.16
CA ARG A 294 -3.58 12.57 -12.73
C ARG A 294 -3.36 12.87 -14.20
N GLU A 295 -4.43 13.06 -14.95
CA GLU A 295 -4.35 13.40 -16.37
C GLU A 295 -3.71 14.78 -16.57
N GLN A 296 -4.06 15.77 -15.77
CA GLN A 296 -3.45 17.09 -15.81
C GLN A 296 -1.95 17.03 -15.46
N THR A 297 -1.58 16.23 -14.48
CA THR A 297 -0.19 16.01 -14.09
C THR A 297 0.60 15.31 -15.19
N LEU A 298 0.02 14.26 -15.81
CA LEU A 298 0.63 13.58 -16.95
C LEU A 298 0.83 14.54 -18.12
N ASN A 299 -0.20 15.30 -18.49
CA ASN A 299 -0.11 16.26 -19.59
C ASN A 299 0.96 17.33 -19.33
N GLN A 300 1.10 17.79 -18.07
CA GLN A 300 2.17 18.70 -17.70
C GLN A 300 3.55 18.04 -17.84
N LEU A 301 3.70 16.77 -17.37
CA LEU A 301 4.96 16.04 -17.54
C LEU A 301 5.35 15.92 -19.02
N LEU A 302 4.39 15.55 -19.87
CA LEU A 302 4.61 15.47 -21.33
C LEU A 302 5.04 16.81 -21.92
N THR A 303 4.40 17.90 -21.49
CA THR A 303 4.72 19.27 -21.92
C THR A 303 6.14 19.69 -21.51
N GLU A 304 6.53 19.41 -20.27
CA GLU A 304 7.88 19.71 -19.76
C GLU A 304 8.93 18.89 -20.52
N MET A 305 8.67 17.58 -20.76
CA MET A 305 9.58 16.73 -21.53
C MET A 305 9.74 17.20 -22.97
N ASP A 306 8.66 17.63 -23.63
CA ASP A 306 8.70 18.13 -25.01
C ASP A 306 9.43 19.48 -25.10
N GLY A 307 9.18 20.37 -24.15
CA GLY A 307 9.79 21.71 -24.04
C GLY A 307 11.24 21.70 -23.57
N PHE A 308 11.75 20.56 -23.11
CA PHE A 308 13.08 20.48 -22.53
C PHE A 308 14.17 20.38 -23.60
N ASP A 309 15.19 21.20 -23.45
CA ASP A 309 16.35 21.21 -24.36
C ASP A 309 17.37 20.17 -23.89
N ALA A 310 17.48 19.05 -24.62
CA ALA A 310 18.43 17.96 -24.35
C ALA A 310 19.91 18.43 -24.35
N THR A 311 20.22 19.56 -25.02
CA THR A 311 21.59 20.09 -25.08
C THR A 311 22.06 20.64 -23.74
N LYS A 312 21.15 20.95 -22.80
CA LYS A 312 21.48 21.40 -21.44
C LYS A 312 22.00 20.30 -20.52
N GLY A 313 22.01 19.04 -20.96
CA GLY A 313 22.55 17.92 -20.20
C GLY A 313 21.63 17.44 -19.06
N VAL A 314 20.31 17.62 -19.17
CA VAL A 314 19.37 16.98 -18.25
C VAL A 314 18.83 15.70 -18.87
N VAL A 315 18.93 14.60 -18.13
CA VAL A 315 18.42 13.29 -18.52
C VAL A 315 17.34 12.87 -17.55
N ILE A 316 16.22 12.39 -18.10
CA ILE A 316 15.10 11.90 -17.31
C ILE A 316 15.16 10.37 -17.29
N LEU A 317 15.28 9.78 -16.11
CA LEU A 317 15.12 8.35 -15.90
C LEU A 317 13.79 8.09 -15.23
N ALA A 318 13.05 7.09 -15.66
CA ALA A 318 11.86 6.65 -14.95
C ALA A 318 11.92 5.15 -14.71
N ALA A 319 11.22 4.67 -13.70
CA ALA A 319 11.10 3.25 -13.40
C ALA A 319 9.64 2.82 -13.28
N THR A 320 9.33 1.62 -13.77
CA THR A 320 8.03 0.98 -13.61
C THR A 320 8.15 -0.54 -13.54
N ASN A 321 7.21 -1.14 -12.80
CA ASN A 321 6.99 -2.58 -12.81
C ASN A 321 5.87 -2.98 -13.78
N ARG A 322 5.14 -1.99 -14.36
CA ARG A 322 3.94 -2.20 -15.19
C ARG A 322 3.98 -1.40 -16.49
N PRO A 323 4.90 -1.71 -17.40
CA PRO A 323 5.06 -0.94 -18.64
C PRO A 323 3.80 -0.99 -19.53
N GLU A 324 3.02 -2.05 -19.45
CA GLU A 324 1.80 -2.26 -20.22
C GLU A 324 0.66 -1.30 -19.82
N THR A 325 0.69 -0.76 -18.60
CA THR A 325 -0.31 0.21 -18.11
C THR A 325 -0.02 1.64 -18.55
N LEU A 326 1.20 1.91 -19.01
CA LEU A 326 1.61 3.27 -19.38
C LEU A 326 0.89 3.79 -20.62
N ASP A 327 0.59 5.08 -20.59
CA ASP A 327 0.08 5.80 -21.78
C ASP A 327 1.14 5.79 -22.90
N LYS A 328 0.71 5.45 -24.09
CA LYS A 328 1.57 5.40 -25.28
C LYS A 328 2.24 6.74 -25.59
N ALA A 329 1.66 7.86 -25.13
CA ALA A 329 2.23 9.17 -25.30
C ALA A 329 3.57 9.34 -24.58
N LEU A 330 3.76 8.71 -23.42
CA LEU A 330 5.05 8.70 -22.70
C LEU A 330 6.17 7.99 -23.46
N LEU A 331 5.79 7.03 -24.30
CA LEU A 331 6.71 6.13 -25.02
C LEU A 331 7.03 6.59 -26.44
N ARG A 332 6.60 7.82 -26.82
CA ARG A 332 6.89 8.40 -28.12
C ARG A 332 8.32 8.93 -28.19
N PRO A 333 8.95 8.92 -29.40
CA PRO A 333 10.25 9.54 -29.59
C PRO A 333 10.31 10.97 -29.07
N GLY A 334 11.41 11.31 -28.38
CA GLY A 334 11.59 12.59 -27.72
C GLY A 334 11.09 12.65 -26.27
N ARG A 335 10.61 11.51 -25.72
CA ARG A 335 10.19 11.33 -24.32
C ARG A 335 10.93 10.15 -23.71
N PHE A 336 10.24 9.08 -23.26
CA PHE A 336 10.90 7.82 -22.87
C PHE A 336 11.08 6.92 -24.10
N ASP A 337 11.97 7.32 -24.98
CA ASP A 337 12.22 6.65 -26.25
C ASP A 337 13.18 5.44 -26.11
N ARG A 338 13.90 5.35 -25.01
CA ARG A 338 14.75 4.21 -24.71
C ARG A 338 14.15 3.40 -23.54
N ARG A 339 13.87 2.11 -23.79
CA ARG A 339 13.44 1.17 -22.76
C ARG A 339 14.61 0.28 -22.39
N ILE A 340 14.92 0.21 -21.10
CA ILE A 340 16.02 -0.58 -20.56
C ILE A 340 15.42 -1.64 -19.65
N PRO A 341 15.40 -2.92 -20.08
CA PRO A 341 14.95 -4.00 -19.22
C PRO A 341 15.93 -4.20 -18.05
N VAL A 342 15.37 -4.38 -16.86
CA VAL A 342 16.08 -4.69 -15.61
C VAL A 342 15.44 -5.95 -15.06
N GLU A 343 15.88 -7.08 -15.59
CA GLU A 343 15.28 -8.39 -15.35
C GLU A 343 15.75 -9.01 -14.03
N LEU A 344 15.17 -10.16 -13.67
CA LEU A 344 15.70 -10.96 -12.57
C LEU A 344 17.11 -11.43 -12.91
N PRO A 345 18.03 -11.48 -11.91
CA PRO A 345 19.40 -11.86 -12.17
C PRO A 345 19.51 -13.35 -12.53
N ASP A 346 20.37 -13.65 -13.48
CA ASP A 346 20.81 -15.00 -13.82
C ASP A 346 21.68 -15.62 -12.69
N LEU A 347 22.10 -16.85 -12.83
CA LEU A 347 22.89 -17.54 -11.80
C LEU A 347 24.15 -16.77 -11.42
N GLN A 348 24.90 -16.27 -12.42
CA GLN A 348 26.12 -15.50 -12.19
C GLN A 348 25.82 -14.14 -11.52
N GLY A 349 24.74 -13.49 -11.96
CA GLY A 349 24.26 -12.25 -11.37
C GLY A 349 23.82 -12.44 -9.92
N ARG A 350 23.12 -13.53 -9.60
CA ARG A 350 22.73 -13.84 -8.21
C ARG A 350 23.97 -14.04 -7.33
N GLU A 351 24.94 -14.82 -7.79
CA GLU A 351 26.19 -15.01 -7.07
C GLU A 351 26.95 -13.70 -6.86
N ALA A 352 27.03 -12.85 -7.89
CA ALA A 352 27.68 -11.54 -7.81
C ALA A 352 26.94 -10.60 -6.82
N ILE A 353 25.61 -10.59 -6.83
CA ILE A 353 24.78 -9.80 -5.89
C ILE A 353 25.02 -10.27 -4.46
N LEU A 354 24.99 -11.58 -4.20
CA LEU A 354 25.28 -12.16 -2.88
C LEU A 354 26.66 -11.71 -2.38
N LYS A 355 27.70 -11.77 -3.22
CA LYS A 355 29.07 -11.32 -2.87
C LYS A 355 29.14 -9.84 -2.55
N VAL A 356 28.43 -8.97 -3.30
CA VAL A 356 28.40 -7.52 -3.03
C VAL A 356 27.77 -7.21 -1.68
N HIS A 357 26.70 -7.92 -1.32
CA HIS A 357 26.06 -7.74 0.00
C HIS A 357 26.88 -8.38 1.12
N ALA A 358 27.50 -9.54 0.86
CA ALA A 358 28.37 -10.25 1.78
C ALA A 358 29.62 -9.46 2.19
N ALA A 359 30.18 -8.67 1.27
CA ALA A 359 31.37 -7.84 1.53
C ALA A 359 31.22 -6.86 2.70
N LYS A 360 30.00 -6.59 3.15
CA LYS A 360 29.68 -5.69 4.27
C LYS A 360 29.50 -6.41 5.61
N ILE A 361 29.56 -7.74 5.61
CA ILE A 361 29.22 -8.60 6.76
C ILE A 361 30.40 -9.52 7.05
N LYS A 362 30.62 -9.83 8.32
CA LYS A 362 31.64 -10.80 8.73
C LYS A 362 31.17 -12.21 8.42
N MET A 363 31.88 -12.89 7.52
CA MET A 363 31.57 -14.25 7.09
C MET A 363 32.73 -15.21 7.40
N GLU A 364 32.42 -16.51 7.41
CA GLU A 364 33.42 -17.57 7.37
C GLU A 364 34.07 -17.63 6.00
N ASP A 365 35.28 -18.19 5.94
CA ASP A 365 36.10 -18.20 4.70
C ASP A 365 35.57 -19.22 3.65
N ASN A 366 34.75 -20.20 4.05
CA ASN A 366 34.36 -21.36 3.21
C ASN A 366 32.90 -21.26 2.68
N ILE A 367 32.40 -20.09 2.40
CA ILE A 367 31.00 -19.92 1.94
C ILE A 367 30.93 -20.19 0.43
N ASP A 368 30.09 -21.16 0.05
CA ASP A 368 29.70 -21.41 -1.35
C ASP A 368 28.53 -20.55 -1.79
N PHE A 369 28.83 -19.35 -2.31
CA PHE A 369 27.78 -18.46 -2.86
C PHE A 369 27.12 -19.05 -4.10
N GLY A 370 27.81 -19.95 -4.84
CA GLY A 370 27.24 -20.63 -5.98
C GLY A 370 26.11 -21.58 -5.58
N ALA A 371 26.28 -22.34 -4.48
CA ALA A 371 25.19 -23.16 -3.93
C ALA A 371 23.99 -22.33 -3.51
N VAL A 372 24.20 -21.22 -2.81
CA VAL A 372 23.12 -20.28 -2.42
C VAL A 372 22.46 -19.68 -3.66
N ALA A 373 23.21 -19.30 -4.68
CA ALA A 373 22.68 -18.76 -5.93
C ALA A 373 21.86 -19.78 -6.73
N ARG A 374 22.26 -21.07 -6.74
CA ARG A 374 21.45 -22.15 -7.33
C ARG A 374 20.13 -22.34 -6.58
N ALA A 375 20.16 -22.34 -5.25
CA ALA A 375 18.98 -22.52 -4.40
C ALA A 375 17.99 -21.34 -4.48
N THR A 376 18.41 -20.19 -5.03
CA THR A 376 17.62 -18.97 -5.12
C THR A 376 17.24 -18.62 -6.56
N SER A 377 16.95 -19.63 -7.38
CA SER A 377 16.49 -19.42 -8.76
C SER A 377 15.21 -18.55 -8.77
N GLY A 378 15.21 -17.52 -9.63
CA GLY A 378 14.08 -16.58 -9.73
C GLY A 378 14.02 -15.51 -8.64
N ALA A 379 14.97 -15.48 -7.68
CA ALA A 379 15.02 -14.45 -6.66
C ALA A 379 15.48 -13.10 -7.21
N SER A 380 14.85 -12.04 -6.74
CA SER A 380 15.24 -10.66 -7.03
C SER A 380 16.47 -10.23 -6.22
N GLY A 381 17.13 -9.15 -6.67
CA GLY A 381 18.27 -8.59 -5.93
C GLY A 381 17.95 -8.18 -4.49
N ALA A 382 16.72 -7.74 -4.24
CA ALA A 382 16.26 -7.37 -2.89
C ALA A 382 16.10 -8.61 -1.98
N GLU A 383 15.59 -9.72 -2.51
CA GLU A 383 15.48 -10.98 -1.77
C GLU A 383 16.87 -11.56 -1.46
N LEU A 384 17.81 -11.51 -2.41
CA LEU A 384 19.19 -11.93 -2.19
C LEU A 384 19.89 -11.08 -1.10
N ALA A 385 19.68 -9.77 -1.10
CA ALA A 385 20.18 -8.89 -0.05
C ALA A 385 19.58 -9.24 1.32
N ASN A 386 18.28 -9.60 1.34
CA ASN A 386 17.59 -10.00 2.55
C ASN A 386 18.09 -11.36 3.08
N ILE A 387 18.42 -12.33 2.20
CA ILE A 387 19.03 -13.60 2.60
C ILE A 387 20.35 -13.38 3.35
N ILE A 388 21.21 -12.52 2.83
CA ILE A 388 22.49 -12.18 3.48
C ILE A 388 22.25 -11.51 4.85
N ASN A 389 21.29 -10.59 4.93
CA ASN A 389 20.94 -9.93 6.18
C ASN A 389 20.35 -10.90 7.22
N GLU A 390 19.43 -11.79 6.79
CA GLU A 390 18.83 -12.79 7.67
C GLU A 390 19.87 -13.80 8.18
N GLY A 391 20.85 -14.19 7.32
CA GLY A 391 22.00 -14.99 7.74
C GLY A 391 22.81 -14.33 8.85
N ALA A 392 23.05 -13.03 8.73
CA ALA A 392 23.74 -12.28 9.78
C ALA A 392 22.92 -12.22 11.10
N LEU A 393 21.63 -11.98 11.01
CA LEU A 393 20.74 -12.00 12.17
C LEU A 393 20.68 -13.38 12.84
N ARG A 394 20.71 -14.46 12.03
CA ARG A 394 20.74 -15.83 12.54
C ARG A 394 22.04 -16.13 13.27
N ALA A 395 23.18 -15.76 12.70
CA ALA A 395 24.49 -15.94 13.35
C ALA A 395 24.51 -15.30 14.76
N VAL A 396 24.01 -14.06 14.87
CA VAL A 396 23.90 -13.36 16.16
C VAL A 396 22.94 -14.08 17.13
N ARG A 397 21.79 -14.55 16.65
CA ARG A 397 20.84 -15.34 17.46
C ARG A 397 21.46 -16.63 18.00
N MET A 398 22.40 -17.21 17.26
CA MET A 398 23.14 -18.42 17.65
C MET A 398 24.43 -18.11 18.45
N GLY A 399 24.65 -16.84 18.84
CA GLY A 399 25.81 -16.43 19.65
C GLY A 399 27.13 -16.41 18.87
N ARG A 400 27.10 -16.36 17.54
CA ARG A 400 28.28 -16.32 16.67
C ARG A 400 28.51 -14.91 16.11
N ASP A 401 29.74 -14.58 15.83
CA ASP A 401 30.18 -13.28 15.28
C ASP A 401 30.46 -13.30 13.77
N LYS A 402 30.37 -14.49 13.15
CA LYS A 402 30.53 -14.73 11.72
C LYS A 402 29.35 -15.55 11.17
N VAL A 403 28.99 -15.27 9.95
CA VAL A 403 27.95 -16.01 9.20
C VAL A 403 28.56 -17.26 8.61
N SER A 404 27.93 -18.41 8.82
CA SER A 404 28.31 -19.70 8.24
C SER A 404 27.46 -20.04 7.02
N GLN A 405 27.88 -21.07 6.27
CA GLN A 405 27.10 -21.63 5.14
C GLN A 405 25.68 -22.04 5.58
N THR A 406 25.56 -22.72 6.73
CA THR A 406 24.27 -23.16 7.28
C THR A 406 23.33 -21.98 7.61
N ASP A 407 23.87 -20.81 7.98
CA ASP A 407 23.04 -19.63 8.21
C ASP A 407 22.42 -19.11 6.92
N LEU A 408 23.17 -19.14 5.82
CA LEU A 408 22.67 -18.72 4.51
C LEU A 408 21.63 -19.70 3.96
N GLU A 409 21.88 -21.00 4.09
CA GLU A 409 20.94 -22.04 3.67
C GLU A 409 19.61 -21.94 4.40
N GLU A 410 19.63 -21.81 5.73
CA GLU A 410 18.42 -21.59 6.50
C GLU A 410 17.74 -20.24 6.15
N SER A 411 18.54 -19.21 5.82
CA SER A 411 17.98 -17.92 5.39
C SER A 411 17.29 -18.00 4.03
N VAL A 412 17.79 -18.81 3.12
CA VAL A 412 17.10 -19.13 1.86
C VAL A 412 15.73 -19.76 2.16
N GLU A 413 15.71 -20.75 3.07
CA GLU A 413 14.47 -21.39 3.47
C GLU A 413 13.48 -20.43 4.16
N VAL A 414 14.00 -19.52 5.01
CA VAL A 414 13.18 -18.49 5.66
C VAL A 414 12.54 -17.56 4.63
N ILE A 415 13.27 -17.19 3.58
CA ILE A 415 12.72 -16.30 2.53
C ILE A 415 11.73 -17.03 1.64
N LEU A 416 11.99 -18.31 1.29
CA LEU A 416 11.11 -19.10 0.43
C LEU A 416 9.87 -19.64 1.15
N ALA A 417 10.05 -20.18 2.37
CA ALA A 417 9.02 -20.91 3.11
C ALA A 417 8.63 -20.28 4.46
N GLY A 418 9.29 -19.19 4.88
CA GLY A 418 9.06 -18.54 6.16
C GLY A 418 9.80 -19.20 7.34
N TYR A 419 9.65 -18.59 8.53
CA TYR A 419 10.31 -19.08 9.75
C TYR A 419 9.73 -20.42 10.22
N GLN A 420 10.55 -21.22 10.92
CA GLN A 420 10.10 -22.43 11.59
C GLN A 420 9.10 -22.09 12.70
N ARG A 421 7.98 -22.80 12.75
CA ARG A 421 6.97 -22.65 13.82
C ARG A 421 7.39 -23.46 15.05
N LYS A 422 7.95 -22.83 16.07
CA LYS A 422 8.42 -23.48 17.31
C LYS A 422 7.31 -24.03 18.21
N GLY A 423 6.04 -23.74 17.96
CA GLY A 423 4.93 -24.10 18.84
C GLY A 423 3.80 -24.86 18.14
N ALA A 424 4.01 -25.36 16.93
CA ALA A 424 3.00 -26.15 16.25
C ALA A 424 2.90 -27.55 16.89
N VAL A 425 1.78 -27.84 17.51
CA VAL A 425 1.47 -29.19 18.00
C VAL A 425 0.75 -29.92 16.87
N ILE A 426 1.50 -30.71 16.13
CA ILE A 426 0.97 -31.58 15.07
C ILE A 426 0.75 -32.97 15.68
N SER A 427 -0.40 -33.58 15.44
CA SER A 427 -0.66 -34.96 15.85
C SER A 427 0.28 -35.94 15.17
N LYS A 428 0.52 -37.12 15.76
CA LYS A 428 1.36 -38.14 15.14
C LYS A 428 0.80 -38.60 13.79
N GLU A 429 -0.51 -38.63 13.68
CA GLU A 429 -1.22 -39.04 12.46
C GLU A 429 -1.01 -37.99 11.36
N GLU A 430 -1.22 -36.69 11.65
CA GLU A 430 -0.96 -35.64 10.69
C GLU A 430 0.52 -35.56 10.27
N LYS A 431 1.45 -35.76 11.22
CA LYS A 431 2.88 -35.79 10.93
C LYS A 431 3.23 -36.94 9.98
N ALA A 432 2.59 -38.10 10.14
CA ALA A 432 2.75 -39.21 9.21
C ALA A 432 2.21 -38.86 7.81
N ILE A 433 1.01 -38.29 7.71
CA ILE A 433 0.44 -37.85 6.44
C ILE A 433 1.37 -36.90 5.71
N ILE A 434 1.89 -35.89 6.41
CA ILE A 434 2.83 -34.91 5.84
C ILE A 434 4.10 -35.61 5.35
N ALA A 435 4.68 -36.52 6.10
CA ALA A 435 5.87 -37.24 5.71
C ALA A 435 5.67 -38.04 4.42
N TYR A 436 4.58 -38.79 4.32
CA TYR A 436 4.25 -39.53 3.11
C TYR A 436 3.96 -38.63 1.92
N HIS A 437 3.31 -37.48 2.14
CA HIS A 437 3.06 -36.47 1.12
C HIS A 437 4.36 -35.92 0.52
N GLU A 438 5.30 -35.49 1.36
CA GLU A 438 6.57 -34.92 0.92
C GLU A 438 7.46 -35.97 0.24
N VAL A 439 7.50 -37.19 0.78
CA VAL A 439 8.22 -38.32 0.14
C VAL A 439 7.59 -38.69 -1.18
N GLY A 440 6.27 -38.58 -1.32
CA GLY A 440 5.55 -38.80 -2.57
C GLY A 440 6.04 -37.87 -3.68
N HIS A 441 6.18 -36.57 -3.41
CA HIS A 441 6.78 -35.61 -4.34
C HIS A 441 8.21 -35.99 -4.72
N ALA A 442 9.02 -36.31 -3.71
CA ALA A 442 10.43 -36.67 -3.92
C ALA A 442 10.62 -37.93 -4.75
N LEU A 443 9.81 -38.99 -4.50
CA LEU A 443 9.88 -40.23 -5.26
C LEU A 443 9.48 -40.03 -6.72
N VAL A 444 8.37 -39.34 -6.98
CA VAL A 444 7.95 -39.03 -8.35
C VAL A 444 9.01 -38.22 -9.07
N ALA A 445 9.62 -37.23 -8.40
CA ALA A 445 10.68 -36.44 -8.97
C ALA A 445 11.93 -37.29 -9.33
N ALA A 446 12.40 -38.11 -8.40
CA ALA A 446 13.65 -38.87 -8.56
C ALA A 446 13.55 -40.01 -9.57
N LEU A 447 12.36 -40.59 -9.76
CA LEU A 447 12.10 -41.74 -10.64
C LEU A 447 11.67 -41.33 -12.06
N GLN A 448 11.59 -40.02 -12.34
CA GLN A 448 11.32 -39.49 -13.67
C GLN A 448 12.61 -39.00 -14.34
N LYS A 449 12.59 -39.00 -15.67
CA LYS A 449 13.63 -38.36 -16.46
C LYS A 449 13.39 -36.86 -16.52
N ASN A 450 14.43 -36.07 -16.68
CA ASN A 450 14.34 -34.61 -16.87
C ASN A 450 13.61 -33.88 -15.70
N SER A 451 13.73 -34.39 -14.48
CA SER A 451 13.27 -33.73 -13.26
C SER A 451 14.45 -33.16 -12.49
N ALA A 452 14.25 -32.04 -11.82
CA ALA A 452 15.28 -31.46 -10.96
C ALA A 452 15.58 -32.41 -9.77
N PRO A 453 16.85 -32.56 -9.38
CA PRO A 453 17.22 -33.43 -8.26
C PRO A 453 16.62 -32.93 -6.95
N VAL A 454 16.27 -33.86 -6.09
CA VAL A 454 15.81 -33.57 -4.73
C VAL A 454 17.00 -33.12 -3.90
N HIS A 455 16.93 -31.95 -3.32
CA HIS A 455 17.98 -31.37 -2.48
C HIS A 455 17.73 -31.59 -0.99
N LYS A 456 16.46 -31.45 -0.56
CA LYS A 456 16.06 -31.56 0.84
C LYS A 456 14.57 -31.91 0.95
N ILE A 457 14.21 -32.71 1.96
CA ILE A 457 12.82 -33.00 2.33
C ILE A 457 12.68 -32.69 3.82
N THR A 458 11.65 -31.96 4.21
CA THR A 458 11.40 -31.62 5.62
C THR A 458 9.91 -31.61 5.96
N ILE A 459 9.60 -32.03 7.18
CA ILE A 459 8.25 -31.97 7.76
C ILE A 459 8.15 -30.96 8.91
N ILE A 460 9.10 -30.01 8.96
CA ILE A 460 9.08 -28.93 9.94
C ILE A 460 8.17 -27.81 9.45
N PRO A 461 7.08 -27.48 10.18
CA PRO A 461 6.12 -26.47 9.74
C PRO A 461 6.74 -25.08 9.66
N ARG A 462 6.34 -24.31 8.65
CA ARG A 462 6.78 -22.94 8.39
C ARG A 462 5.66 -21.92 8.56
N THR A 463 6.02 -20.66 8.73
CA THR A 463 5.03 -19.57 8.93
C THR A 463 4.26 -19.19 7.67
N SER A 464 4.72 -19.57 6.48
CA SER A 464 3.96 -19.45 5.22
C SER A 464 2.70 -20.31 5.16
N GLY A 465 2.53 -21.25 6.10
CA GLY A 465 1.43 -22.21 6.13
C GLY A 465 1.82 -23.60 5.63
N ALA A 466 3.01 -23.76 5.06
CA ALA A 466 3.54 -25.08 4.69
C ALA A 466 3.80 -25.92 5.95
N LEU A 467 3.29 -27.14 5.95
CA LEU A 467 3.50 -28.13 7.03
C LEU A 467 4.76 -28.96 6.80
N GLY A 468 5.20 -29.08 5.54
CA GLY A 468 6.43 -29.66 5.05
C GLY A 468 6.76 -29.06 3.69
N TYR A 469 7.88 -29.42 3.12
CA TYR A 469 8.19 -29.16 1.71
C TYR A 469 9.34 -30.02 1.21
N THR A 470 9.31 -30.30 -0.09
CA THR A 470 10.36 -30.96 -0.85
C THR A 470 11.05 -29.95 -1.74
N LEU A 471 12.33 -29.66 -1.44
CA LEU A 471 13.13 -28.70 -2.22
C LEU A 471 13.84 -29.43 -3.35
N GLN A 472 13.59 -28.97 -4.56
CA GLN A 472 14.27 -29.40 -5.78
C GLN A 472 15.11 -28.23 -6.32
N ILE A 473 16.36 -28.48 -6.68
CA ILE A 473 17.26 -27.46 -7.21
C ILE A 473 17.85 -27.96 -8.52
N ASP A 474 17.64 -27.20 -9.60
CA ASP A 474 18.27 -27.48 -10.89
C ASP A 474 19.79 -27.25 -10.80
N GLU A 475 20.58 -28.12 -11.44
CA GLU A 475 22.04 -28.00 -11.47
C GLU A 475 22.54 -26.78 -12.28
N GLY A 476 21.71 -26.26 -13.19
CA GLY A 476 22.02 -25.12 -14.03
C GLY A 476 20.77 -24.31 -14.40
N GLU A 477 20.97 -23.18 -15.09
CA GLU A 477 19.86 -22.39 -15.61
C GLU A 477 19.26 -23.03 -16.86
N LYS A 478 17.96 -23.26 -16.83
CA LYS A 478 17.18 -23.70 -17.98
C LYS A 478 16.27 -22.58 -18.44
N PHE A 479 16.45 -22.13 -19.68
CA PHE A 479 15.61 -21.13 -20.31
C PHE A 479 14.43 -21.72 -21.09
N LEU A 480 14.53 -22.99 -21.46
CA LEU A 480 13.49 -23.70 -22.22
C LEU A 480 13.07 -24.97 -21.48
N MET A 481 11.78 -25.20 -21.43
CA MET A 481 11.16 -26.42 -20.90
C MET A 481 10.43 -27.12 -22.04
N ASN A 482 10.70 -28.41 -22.25
CA ASN A 482 10.00 -29.19 -23.25
C ASN A 482 8.66 -29.74 -22.72
N LYS A 483 7.81 -30.30 -23.60
CA LYS A 483 6.48 -30.83 -23.26
C LYS A 483 6.56 -31.91 -22.18
N GLU A 484 7.57 -32.80 -22.27
CA GLU A 484 7.76 -33.89 -21.31
C GLU A 484 8.18 -33.37 -19.93
N GLU A 485 9.09 -32.42 -19.87
CA GLU A 485 9.53 -31.79 -18.61
C GLU A 485 8.38 -31.07 -17.91
N ALA A 486 7.56 -30.31 -18.65
CA ALA A 486 6.40 -29.63 -18.10
C ALA A 486 5.37 -30.63 -17.56
N PHE A 487 5.11 -31.71 -18.28
CA PHE A 487 4.22 -32.78 -17.86
C PHE A 487 4.77 -33.53 -16.63
N ASN A 488 6.07 -33.83 -16.59
CA ASN A 488 6.74 -34.45 -15.45
C ASN A 488 6.64 -33.59 -14.20
N LYS A 489 6.71 -32.25 -14.36
CA LYS A 489 6.52 -31.32 -13.23
C LYS A 489 5.09 -31.37 -12.69
N ILE A 490 4.08 -31.52 -13.55
CA ILE A 490 2.69 -31.72 -13.11
C ILE A 490 2.58 -33.05 -12.34
N ALA A 491 3.17 -34.14 -12.86
CA ALA A 491 3.16 -35.43 -12.18
C ALA A 491 3.87 -35.38 -10.82
N THR A 492 4.98 -34.64 -10.69
CA THR A 492 5.63 -34.42 -9.40
C THR A 492 4.71 -33.70 -8.41
N LEU A 493 3.98 -32.64 -8.85
CA LEU A 493 3.03 -31.92 -8.02
C LEU A 493 1.85 -32.80 -7.56
N THR A 494 1.45 -33.81 -8.33
CA THR A 494 0.39 -34.73 -7.90
C THR A 494 0.91 -35.82 -6.94
N GLY A 495 2.24 -36.00 -6.83
CA GLY A 495 2.87 -37.08 -6.06
C GLY A 495 2.50 -37.13 -4.58
N GLY A 496 2.42 -35.96 -3.91
CA GLY A 496 2.03 -35.91 -2.50
C GLY A 496 0.62 -36.45 -2.26
N ARG A 497 -0.33 -35.98 -3.08
CA ARG A 497 -1.72 -36.47 -3.04
C ARG A 497 -1.84 -37.98 -3.29
N VAL A 498 -1.10 -38.46 -4.27
CA VAL A 498 -1.08 -39.90 -4.62
C VAL A 498 -0.52 -40.73 -3.46
N ALA A 499 0.52 -40.27 -2.78
CA ALA A 499 1.07 -40.97 -1.62
C ALA A 499 0.04 -41.06 -0.46
N GLU A 500 -0.74 -39.99 -0.21
CA GLU A 500 -1.85 -40.03 0.75
C GLU A 500 -2.91 -41.08 0.36
N GLU A 501 -3.31 -41.13 -0.90
CA GLU A 501 -4.31 -42.07 -1.42
C GLU A 501 -3.85 -43.52 -1.25
N ILE A 502 -2.60 -43.83 -1.61
CA ILE A 502 -2.07 -45.22 -1.55
C ILE A 502 -1.88 -45.67 -0.10
N GLN A 503 -1.41 -44.80 0.80
CA GLN A 503 -1.06 -45.21 2.16
C GLN A 503 -2.24 -45.12 3.13
N PHE A 504 -3.02 -44.04 3.06
CA PHE A 504 -4.09 -43.80 4.05
C PHE A 504 -5.49 -44.02 3.48
N ASN A 505 -5.62 -44.31 2.19
CA ASN A 505 -6.91 -44.38 1.49
C ASN A 505 -7.78 -43.15 1.77
N SER A 506 -7.14 -42.00 1.92
CA SER A 506 -7.73 -40.70 2.27
C SER A 506 -7.04 -39.60 1.53
N ILE A 507 -7.66 -38.44 1.52
CA ILE A 507 -7.21 -37.24 0.84
C ILE A 507 -7.37 -36.07 1.78
N THR A 508 -6.31 -35.21 1.86
CA THR A 508 -6.33 -34.06 2.76
C THR A 508 -6.32 -32.74 2.00
N THR A 509 -6.50 -31.67 2.73
CA THR A 509 -6.39 -30.30 2.20
C THR A 509 -4.94 -29.86 1.97
N GLY A 510 -3.96 -30.67 2.37
CA GLY A 510 -2.53 -30.37 2.23
C GLY A 510 -2.10 -30.11 0.80
N ALA A 511 -2.69 -30.86 -0.15
CA ALA A 511 -2.38 -30.75 -1.57
C ALA A 511 -2.96 -29.52 -2.29
N SER A 512 -3.59 -28.56 -1.60
CA SER A 512 -4.30 -27.46 -2.26
C SER A 512 -3.39 -26.57 -3.13
N ASN A 513 -2.18 -26.27 -2.67
CA ASN A 513 -1.20 -25.49 -3.43
C ASN A 513 -0.65 -26.26 -4.65
N ASP A 514 -0.44 -27.55 -4.48
CA ASP A 514 0.06 -28.41 -5.56
C ASP A 514 -0.97 -28.55 -6.69
N ILE A 515 -2.24 -28.68 -6.32
CA ILE A 515 -3.38 -28.71 -7.26
C ILE A 515 -3.44 -27.38 -8.03
N GLU A 516 -3.28 -26.25 -7.36
CA GLU A 516 -3.27 -24.94 -8.01
C GLU A 516 -2.10 -24.80 -8.99
N GLN A 517 -0.89 -25.19 -8.58
CA GLN A 517 0.30 -25.14 -9.43
C GLN A 517 0.20 -26.11 -10.62
N ALA A 518 -0.25 -27.33 -10.39
CA ALA A 518 -0.47 -28.32 -11.44
C ALA A 518 -1.49 -27.82 -12.48
N THR A 519 -2.61 -27.27 -12.03
CA THR A 519 -3.65 -26.70 -12.90
C THR A 519 -3.11 -25.52 -13.70
N ARG A 520 -2.35 -24.61 -13.08
CA ARG A 520 -1.74 -23.45 -13.74
C ARG A 520 -0.75 -23.88 -14.81
N MET A 521 0.09 -24.87 -14.53
CA MET A 521 1.05 -25.42 -15.49
C MET A 521 0.35 -26.10 -16.67
N ALA A 522 -0.63 -26.96 -16.41
CA ALA A 522 -1.42 -27.63 -17.43
C ALA A 522 -2.15 -26.63 -18.34
N ARG A 523 -2.75 -25.59 -17.75
CA ARG A 523 -3.40 -24.50 -18.50
C ARG A 523 -2.39 -23.79 -19.38
N ALA A 524 -1.21 -23.40 -18.86
CA ALA A 524 -0.18 -22.72 -19.63
C ALA A 524 0.36 -23.58 -20.80
N MET A 525 0.52 -24.90 -20.60
CA MET A 525 0.89 -25.83 -21.67
C MET A 525 -0.11 -25.80 -22.85
N ILE A 526 -1.39 -25.71 -22.53
CA ILE A 526 -2.49 -25.72 -23.52
C ILE A 526 -2.66 -24.35 -24.17
N THR A 527 -2.76 -23.29 -23.38
CA THR A 527 -3.18 -21.95 -23.84
C THR A 527 -2.06 -21.08 -24.35
N ARG A 528 -0.81 -21.28 -23.86
CA ARG A 528 0.33 -20.38 -24.13
C ARG A 528 1.47 -21.04 -24.89
N TYR A 529 1.80 -22.30 -24.56
CA TYR A 529 3.01 -22.93 -25.10
C TYR A 529 2.73 -23.80 -26.33
N GLY A 530 1.44 -23.97 -26.71
CA GLY A 530 1.09 -24.80 -27.86
C GLY A 530 1.47 -26.27 -27.71
N MET A 531 1.50 -26.77 -26.46
CA MET A 531 1.91 -28.15 -26.14
C MET A 531 0.72 -29.13 -26.13
N SER A 532 -0.45 -28.72 -26.57
CA SER A 532 -1.64 -29.55 -26.73
C SER A 532 -1.75 -30.04 -28.17
N ASP A 533 -2.07 -31.32 -28.35
CA ASP A 533 -2.29 -31.90 -29.68
C ASP A 533 -3.62 -31.42 -30.28
N GLU A 534 -4.60 -31.04 -29.42
CA GLU A 534 -5.91 -30.56 -29.84
C GLU A 534 -5.88 -29.10 -30.34
N PHE A 535 -5.15 -28.20 -29.66
CA PHE A 535 -5.14 -26.78 -29.96
C PHE A 535 -3.91 -26.36 -30.78
N GLY A 536 -2.85 -27.17 -30.81
CA GLY A 536 -1.65 -26.88 -31.57
C GLY A 536 -1.00 -25.53 -31.23
N MET A 537 -0.51 -24.83 -32.27
CA MET A 537 0.22 -23.56 -32.13
C MET A 537 -0.73 -22.34 -32.12
N VAL A 538 -1.74 -22.34 -31.27
CA VAL A 538 -2.70 -21.23 -31.12
C VAL A 538 -2.53 -20.60 -29.75
N ALA A 539 -2.36 -19.27 -29.70
CA ALA A 539 -2.35 -18.52 -28.46
C ALA A 539 -3.80 -18.23 -28.02
N LEU A 540 -4.23 -18.88 -26.96
CA LEU A 540 -5.61 -18.79 -26.44
C LEU A 540 -5.72 -17.91 -25.20
N GLU A 541 -4.60 -17.36 -24.75
CA GLU A 541 -4.47 -16.54 -23.55
C GLU A 541 -3.55 -15.35 -23.82
N ALA A 542 -3.92 -14.17 -23.31
CA ALA A 542 -3.12 -12.96 -23.33
C ALA A 542 -2.61 -12.63 -21.92
N ILE A 543 -1.35 -12.26 -21.81
CA ILE A 543 -0.72 -11.83 -20.55
C ILE A 543 -0.98 -10.35 -20.36
N ASN A 544 -1.64 -9.98 -19.27
CA ASN A 544 -1.93 -8.58 -18.93
C ASN A 544 -0.85 -7.91 -18.08
N ASN A 545 -0.13 -8.67 -17.25
CA ASN A 545 0.90 -8.16 -16.34
C ASN A 545 2.18 -8.98 -16.46
N GLN A 546 3.11 -8.55 -17.29
CA GLN A 546 4.32 -9.33 -17.60
C GLN A 546 5.23 -9.54 -16.37
N TYR A 547 5.30 -8.56 -15.45
CA TYR A 547 6.27 -8.54 -14.34
C TYR A 547 5.65 -8.70 -12.93
N LEU A 548 4.32 -8.76 -12.81
CA LEU A 548 3.61 -8.81 -11.52
C LEU A 548 2.69 -10.02 -11.40
N GLY A 549 3.23 -11.21 -11.67
CA GLY A 549 2.50 -12.45 -11.45
C GLY A 549 1.63 -12.92 -12.61
N GLY A 550 1.63 -12.19 -13.74
CA GLY A 550 1.09 -12.69 -15.00
C GLY A 550 -0.42 -12.95 -14.99
N ASP A 551 -1.22 -11.96 -14.58
CA ASP A 551 -2.66 -12.04 -14.81
C ASP A 551 -2.93 -12.29 -16.27
N THR A 552 -3.63 -13.36 -16.57
CA THR A 552 -3.92 -13.81 -17.93
C THR A 552 -5.42 -13.72 -18.19
N THR A 553 -5.75 -13.41 -19.42
CA THR A 553 -7.14 -13.38 -19.88
C THR A 553 -7.28 -14.30 -21.07
N LEU A 554 -8.29 -15.19 -21.05
CA LEU A 554 -8.60 -16.03 -22.21
C LEU A 554 -9.07 -15.15 -23.37
N VAL A 555 -8.50 -15.43 -24.56
CA VAL A 555 -8.81 -14.73 -25.81
C VAL A 555 -9.41 -15.75 -26.78
N CYS A 556 -10.52 -16.36 -26.38
CA CYS A 556 -11.19 -17.41 -27.16
C CYS A 556 -12.71 -17.37 -26.91
N SER A 557 -13.47 -18.13 -27.70
CA SER A 557 -14.91 -18.30 -27.50
C SER A 557 -15.19 -19.13 -26.24
N ASN A 558 -16.41 -19.01 -25.69
CA ASN A 558 -16.83 -19.81 -24.54
C ASN A 558 -16.79 -21.33 -24.82
N GLU A 559 -17.07 -21.74 -26.06
CA GLU A 559 -16.98 -23.13 -26.47
C GLU A 559 -15.53 -23.64 -26.40
N THR A 560 -14.58 -22.85 -26.90
CA THR A 560 -13.15 -23.16 -26.78
C THR A 560 -12.69 -23.18 -25.33
N ALA A 561 -13.16 -22.25 -24.51
CA ALA A 561 -12.86 -22.22 -23.07
C ALA A 561 -13.31 -23.52 -22.36
N THR A 562 -14.50 -24.01 -22.67
CA THR A 562 -15.00 -25.31 -22.14
C THR A 562 -14.09 -26.48 -22.55
N ARG A 563 -13.61 -26.49 -23.79
CA ARG A 563 -12.68 -27.52 -24.28
C ARG A 563 -11.31 -27.42 -23.61
N ILE A 564 -10.82 -26.20 -23.36
CA ILE A 564 -9.58 -25.96 -22.60
C ILE A 564 -9.72 -26.56 -21.18
N ASP A 565 -10.82 -26.29 -20.48
CA ASP A 565 -11.05 -26.83 -19.15
C ASP A 565 -11.08 -28.37 -19.14
N ALA A 566 -11.74 -28.98 -20.14
CA ALA A 566 -11.74 -30.44 -20.30
C ALA A 566 -10.33 -31.00 -20.56
N ALA A 567 -9.52 -30.33 -21.38
CA ALA A 567 -8.15 -30.74 -21.68
C ALA A 567 -7.23 -30.58 -20.45
N VAL A 568 -7.40 -29.53 -19.64
CA VAL A 568 -6.67 -29.33 -18.37
C VAL A 568 -6.97 -30.48 -17.40
N ILE A 569 -8.27 -30.82 -17.21
CA ILE A 569 -8.69 -31.92 -16.33
C ILE A 569 -8.07 -33.23 -16.81
N ALA A 570 -8.11 -33.52 -18.10
CA ALA A 570 -7.54 -34.73 -18.67
C ALA A 570 -6.03 -34.83 -18.44
N MET A 571 -5.29 -33.71 -18.69
CA MET A 571 -3.83 -33.65 -18.50
C MET A 571 -3.42 -33.86 -17.04
N VAL A 572 -4.10 -33.19 -16.09
CA VAL A 572 -3.80 -33.35 -14.65
C VAL A 572 -4.12 -34.79 -14.20
N LYS A 573 -5.21 -35.39 -14.71
CA LYS A 573 -5.54 -36.79 -14.43
C LYS A 573 -4.49 -37.73 -14.97
N GLU A 574 -4.02 -37.57 -16.19
CA GLU A 574 -2.96 -38.39 -16.79
C GLU A 574 -1.66 -38.29 -15.98
N ALA A 575 -1.31 -37.09 -15.53
CA ALA A 575 -0.14 -36.87 -14.67
C ALA A 575 -0.30 -37.54 -13.30
N HIS A 576 -1.49 -37.49 -12.70
CA HIS A 576 -1.83 -38.21 -11.47
C HIS A 576 -1.71 -39.72 -11.66
N ASP A 577 -2.27 -40.28 -12.74
CA ASP A 577 -2.20 -41.72 -13.04
C ASP A 577 -0.73 -42.17 -13.21
N LYS A 578 0.12 -41.34 -13.83
CA LYS A 578 1.56 -41.58 -13.93
C LYS A 578 2.23 -41.61 -12.55
N ALA A 579 1.94 -40.63 -11.70
CA ALA A 579 2.46 -40.57 -10.33
C ALA A 579 2.01 -41.79 -9.51
N TYR A 580 0.75 -42.21 -9.70
CA TYR A 580 0.19 -43.40 -9.06
C TYR A 580 0.94 -44.70 -9.44
N GLN A 581 1.26 -44.86 -10.73
CA GLN A 581 2.05 -46.00 -11.20
C GLN A 581 3.46 -45.98 -10.60
N ILE A 582 4.12 -44.86 -10.55
CA ILE A 582 5.46 -44.72 -9.98
C ILE A 582 5.47 -45.06 -8.51
N ILE A 583 4.56 -44.48 -7.71
CA ILE A 583 4.53 -44.70 -6.26
C ILE A 583 4.08 -46.12 -5.91
N SER A 584 3.06 -46.64 -6.59
CA SER A 584 2.60 -48.03 -6.35
C SER A 584 3.67 -49.07 -6.63
N SER A 585 4.54 -48.84 -7.63
CA SER A 585 5.65 -49.73 -7.96
C SER A 585 6.81 -49.66 -6.96
N HIS A 586 6.85 -48.63 -6.11
CA HIS A 586 7.94 -48.37 -5.15
C HIS A 586 7.38 -48.09 -3.74
N LYS A 587 6.27 -48.76 -3.40
CA LYS A 587 5.61 -48.55 -2.12
C LYS A 587 6.52 -48.89 -0.93
N ASP A 588 7.33 -49.95 -1.03
CA ASP A 588 8.36 -50.31 -0.05
C ASP A 588 9.33 -49.14 0.22
N LYS A 589 9.76 -48.43 -0.83
CA LYS A 589 10.63 -47.24 -0.69
C LYS A 589 9.89 -46.03 -0.12
N LEU A 590 8.60 -45.86 -0.47
CA LEU A 590 7.76 -44.85 0.15
C LEU A 590 7.70 -45.04 1.68
N ASP A 591 7.45 -46.28 2.13
CA ASP A 591 7.37 -46.61 3.54
C ASP A 591 8.71 -46.46 4.27
N GLU A 592 9.83 -46.97 3.67
CA GLU A 592 11.19 -46.87 4.23
C GLU A 592 11.64 -45.42 4.41
N ILE A 593 11.49 -44.56 3.37
CA ILE A 593 11.92 -43.18 3.40
C ILE A 593 11.02 -42.34 4.32
N SER A 594 9.70 -42.59 4.32
CA SER A 594 8.76 -41.87 5.20
C SER A 594 9.03 -42.18 6.67
N ALA A 595 9.35 -43.44 7.03
CA ALA A 595 9.73 -43.80 8.38
C ALA A 595 11.02 -43.08 8.81
N TYR A 596 12.03 -43.03 7.94
CA TYR A 596 13.29 -42.31 8.20
C TYR A 596 13.09 -40.79 8.34
N LEU A 597 12.21 -40.22 7.49
CA LEU A 597 11.86 -38.79 7.57
C LEU A 597 11.09 -38.44 8.87
N LEU A 598 10.22 -39.36 9.35
CA LEU A 598 9.52 -39.17 10.62
C LEU A 598 10.48 -39.14 11.82
N GLU A 599 11.57 -39.92 11.78
CA GLU A 599 12.61 -39.94 12.81
C GLU A 599 13.49 -38.70 12.77
N LYS A 600 13.97 -38.33 11.60
CA LYS A 600 14.93 -37.23 11.38
C LYS A 600 14.30 -35.86 11.25
N GLU A 601 13.00 -35.78 10.91
CA GLU A 601 12.22 -34.57 10.57
C GLU A 601 12.74 -33.80 9.34
N THR A 602 13.98 -34.01 8.94
CA THR A 602 14.61 -33.41 7.76
C THR A 602 15.68 -34.36 7.24
N ILE A 603 15.65 -34.63 5.93
CA ILE A 603 16.64 -35.44 5.23
C ILE A 603 17.21 -34.68 4.04
N THR A 604 18.50 -34.91 3.76
CA THR A 604 19.17 -34.36 2.58
C THR A 604 18.86 -35.17 1.34
N GLY A 605 19.05 -34.55 0.16
CA GLY A 605 18.91 -35.28 -1.11
C GLY A 605 19.87 -36.46 -1.25
N GLU A 606 21.06 -36.39 -0.64
CA GLU A 606 22.04 -37.48 -0.62
C GLU A 606 21.52 -38.67 0.19
N GLU A 607 21.06 -38.43 1.43
CA GLU A 607 20.45 -39.46 2.27
C GLU A 607 19.23 -40.10 1.60
N PHE A 608 18.36 -39.27 1.00
CA PHE A 608 17.22 -39.74 0.22
C PHE A 608 17.63 -40.66 -0.94
N MET A 609 18.62 -40.27 -1.74
CA MET A 609 19.09 -41.04 -2.88
C MET A 609 19.85 -42.30 -2.47
N GLU A 610 20.51 -42.32 -1.31
CA GLU A 610 21.15 -43.52 -0.75
C GLU A 610 20.10 -44.58 -0.41
N ILE A 611 19.01 -44.17 0.31
CA ILE A 611 17.92 -45.09 0.66
C ILE A 611 17.20 -45.57 -0.60
N LEU A 612 16.94 -44.70 -1.55
CA LEU A 612 16.25 -45.05 -2.79
C LEU A 612 17.03 -46.07 -3.62
N LYS A 613 18.35 -45.96 -3.71
CA LYS A 613 19.22 -46.86 -4.47
C LYS A 613 19.57 -48.14 -3.73
N ARG A 614 19.33 -48.24 -2.43
CA ARG A 614 19.59 -49.46 -1.63
C ARG A 614 18.72 -50.60 -2.16
N LYS A 615 19.34 -51.69 -2.59
CA LYS A 615 18.61 -52.91 -2.98
C LYS A 615 17.90 -53.48 -1.73
N PRO A 616 16.70 -54.05 -1.87
CA PRO A 616 16.09 -54.83 -0.78
C PRO A 616 17.10 -55.88 -0.32
N GLU A 617 17.47 -55.90 0.96
CA GLU A 617 18.24 -57.02 1.51
C GLU A 617 17.36 -58.27 1.31
N GLU A 618 17.93 -59.28 0.63
CA GLU A 618 17.39 -60.62 0.67
C GLU A 618 17.31 -61.01 2.17
N THR A 619 16.12 -61.04 2.71
CA THR A 619 15.87 -61.54 4.07
C THR A 619 16.34 -62.98 4.03
N THR A 620 17.57 -63.20 4.44
CA THR A 620 18.12 -64.53 4.61
C THR A 620 17.25 -65.22 5.68
N GLU A 621 16.49 -66.22 5.29
CA GLU A 621 15.79 -67.19 6.15
C GLU A 621 16.78 -67.97 7.04
N ALA A 622 17.67 -67.28 7.77
CA ALA A 622 18.73 -67.92 8.55
C ALA A 622 18.60 -67.70 10.06
N ASN A 623 17.40 -67.36 10.59
CA ASN A 623 17.20 -67.27 12.05
C ASN A 623 15.84 -67.85 12.51
N LEU A 624 15.46 -69.01 11.96
CA LEU A 624 14.34 -69.80 12.50
C LEU A 624 14.80 -71.18 13.00
N GLU A 625 16.10 -71.40 13.23
CA GLU A 625 16.63 -72.59 13.95
C GLU A 625 17.75 -72.14 14.89
N ALA A 626 17.41 -71.62 16.08
CA ALA A 626 18.23 -71.68 17.29
C ALA A 626 17.37 -71.44 18.54
#